data_75af28c7cd5c7b40d69ed281c81b6c14
#
_entry.id   75af28c7cd5c7b40d69ed281c81b6c14
#
_cell.length_a   1.000
_cell.length_b   1.000
_cell.length_c   1.000
_cell.angle_alpha   90.00
_cell.angle_beta   90.00
_cell.angle_gamma   90.00
#
_symmetry.space_group_name_H-M   'P 1'
#
loop_
_entity.id
_entity.type
_entity.pdbx_description
1 polymer ?
#
loop_
_entity_poly.entity_id
_entity_poly.type
_entity_poly.pdbx_seq_one_letter_code
_entity_poly.pdbx_strand_id
1 'polypeptide(L)'
;METLTVYIDYTCQYSYRAMHWLDRAREARPELTVHWATFSLKEVNREEDEPSWVTADSPPSIGVFAQALAHAAREADFDRYHHTVFETMHGEHRKLGEEELLAIAVEAGVDVERFVAERGRWTASVGAEHREAVARYGVYGTPTVILDGAAAYLRLHEAPPSPKDAIALVDSLAGLADSPADLVELFRPEGPKPTPVQIELPQATSS
;
A
#
# COMPACT_ATOMS: atom_id res chain seq x y z
N MET A 1 2.33 12.82 19.89
CA MET A 1 2.05 12.96 18.44
C MET A 1 1.98 11.55 17.89
N GLU A 2 0.82 11.15 17.45
CA GLU A 2 0.59 9.78 16.95
C GLU A 2 1.10 9.69 15.52
N THR A 3 1.98 8.74 15.25
CA THR A 3 2.55 8.53 13.92
C THR A 3 2.23 7.13 13.45
N LEU A 4 1.59 7.04 12.30
CA LEU A 4 1.32 5.78 11.61
C LEU A 4 2.32 5.61 10.46
N THR A 5 2.92 4.44 10.31
CA THR A 5 3.57 4.04 9.06
C THR A 5 2.64 3.11 8.31
N VAL A 6 2.36 3.41 7.04
CA VAL A 6 1.41 2.65 6.22
C VAL A 6 2.11 2.12 4.98
N TYR A 7 2.28 0.82 4.94
CA TYR A 7 2.83 0.12 3.79
C TYR A 7 1.77 -0.06 2.71
N ILE A 8 2.02 0.43 1.52
CA ILE A 8 1.08 0.44 0.40
C ILE A 8 1.71 -0.10 -0.89
N ASP A 9 0.84 -0.55 -1.80
CA ASP A 9 1.14 -0.75 -3.21
C ASP A 9 0.10 0.02 -4.05
N TYR A 10 0.55 0.81 -5.02
CA TYR A 10 -0.36 1.59 -5.88
C TYR A 10 -1.31 0.72 -6.71
N THR A 11 -0.97 -0.54 -6.95
CA THR A 11 -1.86 -1.48 -7.64
C THR A 11 -2.96 -2.05 -6.75
N CYS A 12 -2.92 -1.76 -5.44
CA CYS A 12 -3.85 -2.29 -4.45
C CYS A 12 -5.03 -1.36 -4.20
N GLN A 13 -6.25 -1.80 -4.55
CA GLN A 13 -7.47 -1.05 -4.26
C GLN A 13 -7.74 -0.81 -2.76
N TYR A 14 -7.23 -1.70 -1.88
CA TYR A 14 -7.37 -1.51 -0.44
C TYR A 14 -6.44 -0.43 0.08
N SER A 15 -5.25 -0.25 -0.54
CA SER A 15 -4.35 0.89 -0.26
C SER A 15 -5.00 2.22 -0.66
N TYR A 16 -5.69 2.28 -1.80
CA TYR A 16 -6.48 3.44 -2.21
C TYR A 16 -7.54 3.82 -1.17
N ARG A 17 -8.29 2.83 -0.65
CA ARG A 17 -9.28 3.08 0.40
C ARG A 17 -8.65 3.51 1.72
N ALA A 18 -7.46 3.00 2.03
CA ALA A 18 -6.71 3.43 3.20
C ALA A 18 -6.24 4.89 3.09
N MET A 19 -5.86 5.35 1.90
CA MET A 19 -5.57 6.76 1.65
C MET A 19 -6.78 7.62 2.03
N HIS A 20 -7.96 7.36 1.48
CA HIS A 20 -9.17 8.10 1.80
C HIS A 20 -9.57 8.02 3.28
N TRP A 21 -9.36 6.85 3.91
CA TRP A 21 -9.60 6.72 5.34
C TRP A 21 -8.71 7.66 6.14
N LEU A 22 -7.41 7.67 5.86
CA LEU A 22 -6.43 8.45 6.63
C LEU A 22 -6.53 9.94 6.34
N ASP A 23 -6.91 10.33 5.13
CA ASP A 23 -7.24 11.74 4.83
C ASP A 23 -8.38 12.24 5.71
N ARG A 24 -9.47 11.47 5.80
CA ARG A 24 -10.60 11.81 6.68
C ARG A 24 -10.22 11.76 8.17
N ALA A 25 -9.35 10.85 8.58
CA ALA A 25 -8.86 10.81 9.95
C ALA A 25 -8.06 12.08 10.30
N ARG A 26 -7.25 12.58 9.36
CA ARG A 26 -6.49 13.85 9.50
C ARG A 26 -7.40 15.08 9.53
N GLU A 27 -8.58 15.05 8.89
CA GLU A 27 -9.57 16.13 9.05
C GLU A 27 -10.08 16.23 10.50
N ALA A 28 -10.27 15.10 11.20
CA ALA A 28 -10.68 15.06 12.60
C ALA A 28 -9.54 15.30 13.58
N ARG A 29 -8.31 14.91 13.20
CA ARG A 29 -7.09 15.00 14.02
C ARG A 29 -5.92 15.49 13.14
N PRO A 30 -5.78 16.81 12.94
CA PRO A 30 -4.75 17.37 12.06
C PRO A 30 -3.31 17.06 12.47
N GLU A 31 -3.08 16.78 13.75
CA GLU A 31 -1.78 16.38 14.29
C GLU A 31 -1.42 14.90 14.02
N LEU A 32 -2.33 14.11 13.46
CA LEU A 32 -2.05 12.74 13.04
C LEU A 32 -1.05 12.74 11.91
N THR A 33 0.11 12.14 12.15
CA THR A 33 1.16 12.00 11.15
C THR A 33 1.04 10.64 10.45
N VAL A 34 0.94 10.65 9.12
CA VAL A 34 0.92 9.44 8.30
C VAL A 34 2.19 9.39 7.48
N HIS A 35 2.98 8.36 7.68
CA HIS A 35 4.17 8.08 6.87
C HIS A 35 3.85 6.94 5.89
N TRP A 36 3.74 7.30 4.61
CA TRP A 36 3.50 6.33 3.55
C TRP A 36 4.80 5.63 3.16
N ALA A 37 4.81 4.31 3.26
CA ALA A 37 5.93 3.45 2.89
C ALA A 37 5.53 2.50 1.77
N THR A 38 6.48 2.11 0.94
CA THR A 38 6.22 1.26 -0.22
C THR A 38 6.38 -0.21 0.12
N PHE A 39 5.53 -1.06 -0.48
CA PHE A 39 5.58 -2.51 -0.35
C PHE A 39 5.14 -3.18 -1.65
N SER A 40 5.91 -4.08 -2.18
CA SER A 40 5.61 -4.70 -3.46
C SER A 40 4.78 -5.96 -3.34
N LEU A 41 3.54 -5.91 -3.81
CA LEU A 41 2.69 -7.08 -3.97
C LEU A 41 3.20 -8.01 -5.09
N LYS A 42 3.91 -7.48 -6.10
CA LYS A 42 4.55 -8.31 -7.14
C LYS A 42 5.58 -9.25 -6.51
N GLU A 43 6.35 -8.77 -5.52
CA GLU A 43 7.33 -9.62 -4.85
C GLU A 43 6.67 -10.70 -3.98
N VAL A 44 5.64 -10.30 -3.20
CA VAL A 44 4.93 -11.24 -2.30
C VAL A 44 4.19 -12.33 -3.07
N ASN A 45 3.59 -11.97 -4.20
CA ASN A 45 2.83 -12.91 -5.03
C ASN A 45 3.69 -13.56 -6.12
N ARG A 46 5.01 -13.47 -6.01
CA ARG A 46 5.97 -14.07 -6.93
C ARG A 46 5.88 -15.60 -6.85
N GLU A 47 5.93 -16.25 -7.99
CA GLU A 47 6.06 -17.70 -8.03
C GLU A 47 7.46 -18.14 -7.56
N GLU A 48 7.57 -19.34 -7.03
CA GLU A 48 8.81 -19.82 -6.38
C GLU A 48 10.02 -19.84 -7.32
N ASP A 49 9.79 -20.09 -8.61
CA ASP A 49 10.80 -20.11 -9.67
C ASP A 49 11.02 -18.75 -10.36
N GLU A 50 10.20 -17.74 -10.05
CA GLU A 50 10.37 -16.38 -10.57
C GLU A 50 11.47 -15.65 -9.80
N PRO A 51 12.46 -15.02 -10.48
CA PRO A 51 13.52 -14.29 -9.77
C PRO A 51 12.96 -13.09 -9.00
N SER A 52 13.48 -12.89 -7.79
CA SER A 52 13.16 -11.70 -7.00
C SER A 52 13.72 -10.44 -7.66
N TRP A 53 12.87 -9.46 -7.92
CA TRP A 53 13.31 -8.16 -8.43
C TRP A 53 14.04 -7.33 -7.37
N VAL A 54 13.82 -7.63 -6.08
CA VAL A 54 14.47 -6.96 -4.95
C VAL A 54 15.96 -7.26 -4.90
N THR A 55 16.37 -8.39 -5.46
CA THR A 55 17.76 -8.89 -5.47
C THR A 55 18.32 -9.15 -6.86
N ALA A 56 17.51 -9.06 -7.91
CA ALA A 56 17.88 -9.36 -9.30
C ALA A 56 17.75 -8.12 -10.20
N ASP A 57 18.43 -8.14 -11.35
CA ASP A 57 18.33 -7.10 -12.39
C ASP A 57 17.01 -7.20 -13.21
N SER A 58 15.95 -7.75 -12.62
CA SER A 58 14.66 -7.84 -13.29
C SER A 58 14.03 -6.46 -13.45
N PRO A 59 13.45 -6.14 -14.62
CA PRO A 59 12.73 -4.87 -14.79
C PRO A 59 11.56 -4.79 -13.82
N PRO A 60 11.37 -3.65 -13.14
CA PRO A 60 10.29 -3.48 -12.19
C PRO A 60 8.92 -3.56 -12.89
N SER A 61 7.92 -4.07 -12.18
CA SER A 61 6.53 -3.97 -12.61
C SER A 61 6.04 -2.51 -12.57
N ILE A 62 4.91 -2.24 -13.20
CA ILE A 62 4.32 -0.89 -13.16
C ILE A 62 4.06 -0.40 -11.72
N GLY A 63 3.70 -1.31 -10.81
CA GLY A 63 3.54 -0.99 -9.38
C GLY A 63 4.85 -0.54 -8.74
N VAL A 64 5.95 -1.25 -9.01
CA VAL A 64 7.29 -0.86 -8.52
C VAL A 64 7.75 0.44 -9.15
N PHE A 65 7.44 0.67 -10.42
CA PHE A 65 7.76 1.93 -11.08
C PHE A 65 7.03 3.11 -10.44
N ALA A 66 5.72 2.97 -10.19
CA ALA A 66 4.94 3.98 -9.47
C ALA A 66 5.48 4.24 -8.06
N GLN A 67 5.90 3.20 -7.34
CA GLN A 67 6.52 3.31 -6.02
C GLN A 67 7.89 4.02 -6.07
N ALA A 68 8.70 3.74 -7.08
CA ALA A 68 9.99 4.42 -7.27
C ALA A 68 9.81 5.92 -7.55
N LEU A 69 8.81 6.29 -8.37
CA LEU A 69 8.43 7.70 -8.57
C LEU A 69 7.91 8.35 -7.30
N ALA A 70 7.17 7.62 -6.45
CA ALA A 70 6.73 8.12 -5.15
C ALA A 70 7.92 8.47 -4.24
N HIS A 71 9.00 7.68 -4.26
CA HIS A 71 10.23 8.05 -3.55
C HIS A 71 10.85 9.34 -4.08
N ALA A 72 10.88 9.54 -5.40
CA ALA A 72 11.35 10.78 -5.98
C ALA A 72 10.42 11.96 -5.64
N ALA A 73 9.11 11.74 -5.61
CA ALA A 73 8.12 12.75 -5.25
C ALA A 73 8.24 13.24 -3.80
N ARG A 74 8.88 12.48 -2.89
CA ARG A 74 9.20 12.96 -1.53
C ARG A 74 10.13 14.17 -1.52
N GLU A 75 10.90 14.39 -2.59
CA GLU A 75 11.74 15.57 -2.79
C GLU A 75 10.98 16.72 -3.47
N ALA A 76 9.67 16.55 -3.78
CA ALA A 76 8.81 17.50 -4.47
C ALA A 76 7.43 17.59 -3.78
N ASP A 77 6.34 17.26 -4.47
CA ASP A 77 4.98 17.22 -3.91
C ASP A 77 4.48 15.76 -3.86
N PHE A 78 4.86 15.06 -2.80
CA PHE A 78 4.47 13.67 -2.59
C PHE A 78 2.95 13.49 -2.51
N ASP A 79 2.25 14.35 -1.77
CA ASP A 79 0.81 14.22 -1.57
C ASP A 79 0.07 14.34 -2.89
N ARG A 80 0.45 15.31 -3.74
CA ARG A 80 -0.12 15.45 -5.06
C ARG A 80 0.12 14.20 -5.94
N TYR A 81 1.34 13.69 -5.98
CA TYR A 81 1.67 12.48 -6.74
C TYR A 81 0.85 11.30 -6.24
N HIS A 82 0.86 11.07 -4.93
CA HIS A 82 0.22 9.95 -4.25
C HIS A 82 -1.29 9.89 -4.52
N HIS A 83 -1.98 11.02 -4.34
CA HIS A 83 -3.41 11.10 -4.60
C HIS A 83 -3.74 10.94 -6.08
N THR A 84 -3.00 11.61 -6.97
CA THR A 84 -3.28 11.55 -8.43
C THR A 84 -3.11 10.13 -8.96
N VAL A 85 -2.06 9.42 -8.56
CA VAL A 85 -1.86 8.02 -9.01
C VAL A 85 -3.00 7.12 -8.53
N PHE A 86 -3.36 7.20 -7.25
CA PHE A 86 -4.44 6.38 -6.70
C PHE A 86 -5.80 6.70 -7.30
N GLU A 87 -6.14 7.99 -7.44
CA GLU A 87 -7.41 8.42 -8.06
C GLU A 87 -7.49 7.96 -9.51
N THR A 88 -6.42 8.13 -10.28
CA THR A 88 -6.43 7.71 -11.69
C THR A 88 -6.57 6.20 -11.82
N MET A 89 -5.83 5.41 -11.00
CA MET A 89 -5.88 3.95 -11.09
C MET A 89 -7.18 3.36 -10.58
N HIS A 90 -7.69 3.84 -9.44
CA HIS A 90 -8.80 3.20 -8.72
C HIS A 90 -10.08 4.01 -8.73
N GLY A 91 -10.02 5.34 -8.67
CA GLY A 91 -11.19 6.22 -8.77
C GLY A 91 -11.74 6.27 -10.18
N GLU A 92 -10.86 6.52 -11.17
CA GLU A 92 -11.20 6.58 -12.59
C GLU A 92 -11.13 5.20 -13.31
N HIS A 93 -10.65 4.17 -12.64
CA HIS A 93 -10.44 2.81 -13.19
C HIS A 93 -9.56 2.79 -14.45
N ARG A 94 -8.54 3.64 -14.52
CA ARG A 94 -7.60 3.73 -15.64
C ARG A 94 -6.35 2.91 -15.37
N LYS A 95 -5.89 2.23 -16.42
CA LYS A 95 -4.56 1.60 -16.40
C LYS A 95 -3.53 2.68 -16.73
N LEU A 96 -2.50 2.77 -15.87
CA LEU A 96 -1.36 3.66 -16.09
C LEU A 96 -0.18 2.86 -16.64
N GLY A 97 0.49 3.41 -17.64
CA GLY A 97 1.81 2.99 -18.09
C GLY A 97 2.92 3.88 -17.51
N GLU A 98 4.17 3.62 -17.90
CA GLU A 98 5.31 4.44 -17.44
C GLU A 98 5.18 5.91 -17.92
N GLU A 99 4.69 6.14 -19.12
CA GLU A 99 4.55 7.48 -19.70
C GLU A 99 3.55 8.33 -18.90
N GLU A 100 2.38 7.77 -18.58
CA GLU A 100 1.37 8.48 -17.79
C GLU A 100 1.85 8.72 -16.35
N LEU A 101 2.55 7.77 -15.74
CA LEU A 101 3.13 7.94 -14.42
C LEU A 101 4.20 9.04 -14.40
N LEU A 102 5.04 9.14 -15.44
CA LEU A 102 6.00 10.22 -15.58
C LEU A 102 5.30 11.57 -15.75
N ALA A 103 4.21 11.63 -16.51
CA ALA A 103 3.42 12.86 -16.67
C ALA A 103 2.83 13.32 -15.33
N ILE A 104 2.24 12.40 -14.53
CA ILE A 104 1.75 12.70 -13.19
C ILE A 104 2.90 13.19 -12.28
N ALA A 105 4.08 12.58 -12.38
CA ALA A 105 5.24 12.97 -11.61
C ALA A 105 5.73 14.39 -11.96
N VAL A 106 5.74 14.74 -13.25
CA VAL A 106 6.04 16.13 -13.70
C VAL A 106 5.07 17.14 -13.09
N GLU A 107 3.77 16.82 -13.09
CA GLU A 107 2.76 17.69 -12.48
C GLU A 107 2.92 17.85 -10.97
N ALA A 108 3.48 16.84 -10.30
CA ALA A 108 3.86 16.89 -8.90
C ALA A 108 5.25 17.54 -8.65
N GLY A 109 5.88 18.08 -9.69
CA GLY A 109 7.16 18.79 -9.58
C GLY A 109 8.39 17.87 -9.46
N VAL A 110 8.26 16.59 -9.79
CA VAL A 110 9.39 15.66 -9.80
C VAL A 110 10.33 15.97 -10.96
N ASP A 111 11.63 16.02 -10.68
CA ASP A 111 12.66 16.05 -11.72
C ASP A 111 12.75 14.67 -12.39
N VAL A 112 11.99 14.49 -13.46
CA VAL A 112 11.90 13.21 -14.17
C VAL A 112 13.17 12.86 -14.96
N GLU A 113 13.96 13.86 -15.39
CA GLU A 113 15.25 13.61 -16.03
C GLU A 113 16.23 12.97 -15.03
N ARG A 114 16.30 13.54 -13.84
CA ARG A 114 17.07 12.98 -12.74
C ARG A 114 16.53 11.62 -12.30
N PHE A 115 15.19 11.47 -12.22
CA PHE A 115 14.58 10.18 -11.89
C PHE A 115 15.01 9.08 -12.87
N VAL A 116 14.96 9.35 -14.18
CA VAL A 116 15.36 8.39 -15.21
C VAL A 116 16.86 8.07 -15.11
N ALA A 117 17.69 9.08 -14.89
CA ALA A 117 19.14 8.88 -14.74
C ALA A 117 19.51 8.08 -13.49
N GLU A 118 18.75 8.23 -12.41
CA GLU A 118 18.97 7.57 -11.11
C GLU A 118 17.96 6.42 -10.84
N ARG A 119 17.27 5.91 -11.86
CA ARG A 119 16.17 4.92 -11.73
C ARG A 119 16.53 3.76 -10.79
N GLY A 120 17.75 3.22 -10.91
CA GLY A 120 18.22 2.13 -10.06
C GLY A 120 18.26 2.49 -8.56
N ARG A 121 18.62 3.73 -8.22
CA ARG A 121 18.59 4.23 -6.84
C ARG A 121 17.19 4.22 -6.27
N TRP A 122 16.23 4.74 -7.01
CA TRP A 122 14.84 4.84 -6.57
C TRP A 122 14.19 3.46 -6.43
N THR A 123 14.45 2.57 -7.38
CA THR A 123 14.01 1.16 -7.30
C THR A 123 14.63 0.46 -6.09
N ALA A 124 15.91 0.70 -5.81
CA ALA A 124 16.56 0.14 -4.62
C ALA A 124 15.94 0.64 -3.31
N SER A 125 15.44 1.88 -3.27
CA SER A 125 14.72 2.43 -2.11
C SER A 125 13.41 1.67 -1.86
N VAL A 126 12.63 1.35 -2.91
CA VAL A 126 11.44 0.49 -2.80
C VAL A 126 11.81 -0.88 -2.25
N GLY A 127 12.88 -1.48 -2.78
CA GLY A 127 13.37 -2.77 -2.31
C GLY A 127 13.82 -2.75 -0.85
N ALA A 128 14.42 -1.66 -0.39
CA ALA A 128 14.85 -1.48 1.00
C ALA A 128 13.63 -1.40 1.95
N GLU A 129 12.63 -0.59 1.63
CA GLU A 129 11.38 -0.49 2.43
C GLU A 129 10.65 -1.84 2.45
N HIS A 130 10.55 -2.53 1.31
CA HIS A 130 9.93 -3.86 1.25
C HIS A 130 10.62 -4.86 2.17
N ARG A 131 11.97 -4.95 2.12
CA ARG A 131 12.73 -5.85 2.98
C ARG A 131 12.59 -5.50 4.46
N GLU A 132 12.62 -4.21 4.80
CA GLU A 132 12.39 -3.76 6.18
C GLU A 132 11.00 -4.16 6.66
N ALA A 133 9.97 -3.94 5.86
CA ALA A 133 8.59 -4.32 6.17
C ALA A 133 8.47 -5.79 6.53
N VAL A 134 9.06 -6.67 5.68
CA VAL A 134 9.04 -8.12 5.92
C VAL A 134 9.86 -8.50 7.15
N ALA A 135 11.11 -8.04 7.23
CA ALA A 135 12.04 -8.48 8.27
C ALA A 135 11.68 -7.96 9.66
N ARG A 136 11.18 -6.72 9.76
CA ARG A 136 10.93 -6.07 11.03
C ARG A 136 9.50 -6.25 11.54
N TYR A 137 8.53 -6.27 10.64
CA TYR A 137 7.12 -6.23 11.00
C TYR A 137 6.32 -7.42 10.47
N GLY A 138 6.93 -8.33 9.71
CA GLY A 138 6.23 -9.47 9.11
C GLY A 138 5.16 -9.08 8.09
N VAL A 139 5.30 -7.92 7.43
CA VAL A 139 4.32 -7.46 6.45
C VAL A 139 4.25 -8.45 5.28
N TYR A 140 3.03 -8.85 4.93
CA TYR A 140 2.77 -9.80 3.84
C TYR A 140 1.73 -9.30 2.81
N GLY A 141 1.18 -8.11 3.03
CA GLY A 141 0.16 -7.53 2.15
C GLY A 141 -0.06 -6.05 2.42
N THR A 142 -0.93 -5.42 1.61
CA THR A 142 -1.21 -3.99 1.70
C THR A 142 -2.72 -3.70 1.74
N PRO A 143 -3.14 -2.63 2.44
CA PRO A 143 -2.33 -1.81 3.33
C PRO A 143 -2.02 -2.52 4.65
N THR A 144 -0.81 -2.33 5.15
CA THR A 144 -0.45 -2.70 6.53
C THR A 144 -0.07 -1.43 7.29
N VAL A 145 -0.72 -1.20 8.41
CA VAL A 145 -0.48 -0.06 9.30
C VAL A 145 0.42 -0.50 10.43
N ILE A 146 1.48 0.26 10.67
CA ILE A 146 2.34 0.10 11.84
C ILE A 146 2.02 1.23 12.81
N LEU A 147 1.67 0.85 14.02
CA LEU A 147 1.41 1.75 15.13
C LEU A 147 2.12 1.20 16.36
N ASP A 148 2.97 2.01 17.01
CA ASP A 148 3.76 1.64 18.17
C ASP A 148 4.54 0.32 18.04
N GLY A 149 4.96 0.00 16.83
CA GLY A 149 5.70 -1.23 16.49
C GLY A 149 4.83 -2.44 16.20
N ALA A 150 3.54 -2.39 16.43
CA ALA A 150 2.58 -3.42 16.06
C ALA A 150 2.12 -3.26 14.60
N ALA A 151 1.99 -4.37 13.87
CA ALA A 151 1.53 -4.40 12.49
C ALA A 151 0.07 -4.86 12.40
N ALA A 152 -0.76 -4.10 11.70
CA ALA A 152 -2.14 -4.46 11.41
C ALA A 152 -2.39 -4.45 9.91
N TYR A 153 -2.64 -5.63 9.32
CA TYR A 153 -3.08 -5.74 7.92
C TYR A 153 -4.58 -5.47 7.82
N LEU A 154 -4.96 -4.53 6.95
CA LEU A 154 -6.34 -4.07 6.85
C LEU A 154 -6.91 -4.26 5.44
N ARG A 155 -8.17 -4.69 5.38
CA ARG A 155 -8.98 -4.69 4.15
C ARG A 155 -10.23 -3.88 4.38
N LEU A 156 -10.19 -2.60 4.04
CA LEU A 156 -11.37 -1.75 4.05
C LEU A 156 -12.20 -2.03 2.80
N HIS A 157 -13.44 -2.48 2.96
CA HIS A 157 -14.37 -2.63 1.84
C HIS A 157 -14.83 -1.27 1.31
N GLU A 158 -14.95 -0.29 2.22
CA GLU A 158 -15.22 1.11 1.92
C GLU A 158 -14.41 1.98 2.89
N ALA A 159 -14.07 3.21 2.48
CA ALA A 159 -13.50 4.17 3.41
C ALA A 159 -14.57 4.62 4.42
N PRO A 160 -14.20 4.87 5.71
CA PRO A 160 -15.13 5.38 6.70
C PRO A 160 -15.88 6.62 6.21
N PRO A 161 -17.20 6.71 6.42
CA PRO A 161 -18.04 7.74 5.79
C PRO A 161 -17.82 9.15 6.34
N SER A 162 -17.28 9.28 7.55
CA SER A 162 -17.05 10.57 8.20
C SER A 162 -15.67 10.66 8.85
N PRO A 163 -15.15 11.89 9.07
CA PRO A 163 -13.92 12.11 9.84
C PRO A 163 -13.97 11.47 11.24
N LYS A 164 -15.12 11.53 11.90
CA LYS A 164 -15.34 10.90 13.21
C LYS A 164 -15.18 9.38 13.16
N ASP A 165 -15.77 8.73 12.16
CA ASP A 165 -15.66 7.28 12.00
C ASP A 165 -14.24 6.88 11.60
N ALA A 166 -13.58 7.71 10.80
CA ALA A 166 -12.22 7.50 10.37
C ALA A 166 -11.23 7.53 11.54
N ILE A 167 -11.33 8.52 12.43
CA ILE A 167 -10.45 8.60 13.59
C ILE A 167 -10.77 7.54 14.64
N ALA A 168 -12.04 7.16 14.80
CA ALA A 168 -12.42 6.06 15.69
C ALA A 168 -11.81 4.71 15.27
N LEU A 169 -11.58 4.50 13.97
CA LEU A 169 -10.87 3.32 13.51
C LEU A 169 -9.37 3.38 13.86
N VAL A 170 -8.73 4.56 13.78
CA VAL A 170 -7.35 4.77 14.23
C VAL A 170 -7.24 4.45 15.72
N ASP A 171 -8.14 5.02 16.55
CA ASP A 171 -8.14 4.79 18.01
C ASP A 171 -8.37 3.32 18.37
N SER A 172 -9.20 2.62 17.57
CA SER A 172 -9.41 1.18 17.74
C SER A 172 -8.16 0.36 17.45
N LEU A 173 -7.40 0.74 16.42
CA LEU A 173 -6.13 0.09 16.11
C LEU A 173 -5.08 0.36 17.18
N ALA A 174 -5.01 1.58 17.73
CA ALA A 174 -4.14 1.92 18.84
C ALA A 174 -4.45 1.05 20.07
N GLY A 175 -5.73 0.91 20.42
CA GLY A 175 -6.15 0.04 21.51
C GLY A 175 -5.82 -1.45 21.30
N LEU A 176 -5.73 -1.90 20.05
CA LEU A 176 -5.30 -3.28 19.74
C LEU A 176 -3.79 -3.45 19.80
N ALA A 177 -3.02 -2.42 19.39
CA ALA A 177 -1.56 -2.44 19.49
C ALA A 177 -1.07 -2.57 20.93
N ASP A 178 -1.79 -1.98 21.89
CA ASP A 178 -1.52 -2.09 23.32
C ASP A 178 -1.97 -3.43 23.93
N SER A 179 -2.68 -4.25 23.17
CA SER A 179 -3.19 -5.55 23.64
C SER A 179 -2.07 -6.59 23.67
N PRO A 180 -1.96 -7.41 24.75
CA PRO A 180 -1.01 -8.51 24.81
C PRO A 180 -1.39 -9.70 23.90
N ALA A 181 -2.43 -9.57 23.10
CA ALA A 181 -2.87 -10.63 22.20
C ALA A 181 -1.99 -10.68 20.95
N ASP A 182 -1.23 -11.75 20.78
CA ASP A 182 -0.38 -11.99 19.60
C ASP A 182 -1.17 -12.18 18.30
N LEU A 183 -2.50 -12.29 18.39
CA LEU A 183 -3.39 -12.51 17.25
C LEU A 183 -4.75 -11.87 17.50
N VAL A 184 -5.05 -10.79 16.78
CA VAL A 184 -6.42 -10.30 16.63
C VAL A 184 -6.78 -10.25 15.15
N GLU A 185 -7.58 -11.19 14.71
CA GLU A 185 -8.21 -11.14 13.40
C GLU A 185 -9.60 -10.50 13.54
N LEU A 186 -9.75 -9.23 13.09
CA LEU A 186 -11.01 -8.55 13.10
C LEU A 186 -11.81 -8.93 11.85
N PHE A 187 -12.79 -9.80 12.04
CA PHE A 187 -13.76 -10.16 11.02
C PHE A 187 -15.10 -9.46 11.28
N ARG A 188 -15.59 -8.65 10.33
CA ARG A 188 -16.98 -8.16 10.35
C ARG A 188 -17.83 -9.04 9.46
N PRO A 189 -18.73 -9.89 10.01
CA PRO A 189 -19.50 -10.85 9.22
C PRO A 189 -20.65 -10.23 8.40
N GLU A 190 -20.93 -8.94 8.52
CA GLU A 190 -22.06 -8.24 7.91
C GLU A 190 -21.69 -7.34 6.72
N GLY A 191 -20.66 -7.69 5.95
CA GLY A 191 -20.46 -7.14 4.61
C GLY A 191 -21.24 -7.94 3.57
N PRO A 192 -21.45 -7.43 2.34
CA PRO A 192 -21.98 -8.27 1.27
C PRO A 192 -21.09 -9.51 1.19
N LYS A 193 -21.71 -10.67 1.41
CA LYS A 193 -20.97 -11.95 1.37
C LYS A 193 -20.24 -11.99 0.03
N PRO A 194 -18.90 -12.14 0.02
CA PRO A 194 -18.21 -12.39 -1.23
C PRO A 194 -18.87 -13.61 -1.86
N THR A 195 -19.22 -13.51 -3.13
CA THR A 195 -19.70 -14.67 -3.88
C THR A 195 -18.62 -15.74 -3.74
N PRO A 196 -18.94 -16.93 -3.20
CA PRO A 196 -17.93 -17.96 -3.06
C PRO A 196 -17.37 -18.24 -4.46
N VAL A 197 -16.08 -18.06 -4.66
CA VAL A 197 -15.41 -18.61 -5.82
C VAL A 197 -15.51 -20.12 -5.61
N GLN A 198 -16.34 -20.81 -6.41
CA GLN A 198 -16.37 -22.25 -6.44
C GLN A 198 -15.04 -22.70 -7.01
N ILE A 199 -14.13 -23.09 -6.13
CA ILE A 199 -12.92 -23.81 -6.51
C ILE A 199 -13.42 -25.25 -6.79
N GLU A 200 -13.57 -25.60 -8.07
CA GLU A 200 -13.74 -26.99 -8.47
C GLU A 200 -12.44 -27.71 -8.15
N LEU A 201 -12.43 -28.45 -7.06
CA LEU A 201 -11.34 -29.37 -6.77
C LEU A 201 -11.33 -30.48 -7.84
N PRO A 202 -10.19 -30.79 -8.45
CA PRO A 202 -10.09 -31.88 -9.40
C PRO A 202 -10.55 -33.19 -8.71
N GLN A 203 -11.48 -33.86 -9.33
CA GLN A 203 -11.95 -35.16 -8.84
C GLN A 203 -10.77 -36.14 -8.84
N ALA A 204 -10.52 -36.75 -7.70
CA ALA A 204 -9.54 -37.85 -7.60
C ALA A 204 -9.98 -38.98 -8.55
N THR A 205 -9.17 -39.23 -9.58
CA THR A 205 -9.35 -40.38 -10.44
C THR A 205 -9.03 -41.61 -9.61
N SER A 206 -10.06 -42.38 -9.25
CA SER A 206 -9.95 -43.70 -8.66
C SER A 206 -9.35 -44.63 -9.71
N SER A 207 -8.16 -45.17 -9.45
CA SER A 207 -7.58 -46.33 -10.15
C SER A 207 -7.80 -47.56 -9.36
#